data_96e69f80bcd40e9dfc9c67819c1484e8
#
_entry.id   96e69f80bcd40e9dfc9c67819c1484e8
#
_cell.length_a   1.000
_cell.length_b   1.000
_cell.length_c   1.000
_cell.angle_alpha   90.00
_cell.angle_beta   90.00
_cell.angle_gamma   90.00
#
_symmetry.space_group_name_H-M   'P 1'
#
loop_
_entity.id
_entity.type
_entity.pdbx_description
1 polymer ?
#
loop_
_entity_poly.entity_id
_entity_poly.type
_entity_poly.pdbx_seq_one_letter_code
_entity_poly.pdbx_strand_id
1 'polypeptide(L)'
;VKRRRRETEVFSLSFLDVICCGFGAIILLLVLSEFGQPLVIERSRQDLESQIKRLQAELFTIRGDSERLERELKGRVDLMQRERLNLARAAGDMSSIRGQFDASRQEAAVSNIVENELLSAYQDLMQENERLQSASRTRRRVSTAAVGGIPVDSDYVIFLVDTSGSMDVHRETLTRVMREILDIYPRLKGLQIVDDNGRELFRGTRGRWLVDSRGLRDDIVARVRDWRAFSDSSPEDGIEAAIASYWSADRRISIYVLGDDFNGPSIQGALDAIDRVNRPDGSGRRRVRIHGIGFPRAPFTNPRFSALMRAVSERNDGTFVGLTQLDVCAIRINVGGVERCVNGD
;
A
#
# COMPACT_ATOMS: atom_id res chain seq x y z
N VAL A 1 70.66 116.12 13.94
CA VAL A 1 69.62 115.10 13.75
C VAL A 1 70.33 113.77 13.80
N LYS A 2 70.11 112.92 14.92
CA LYS A 2 70.68 111.63 15.12
C LYS A 2 69.62 110.59 14.78
N ARG A 3 69.85 109.71 13.76
CA ARG A 3 69.02 108.55 13.43
C ARG A 3 69.35 107.39 14.38
N ARG A 4 68.38 106.93 15.09
CA ARG A 4 68.45 105.64 15.87
C ARG A 4 68.28 104.51 14.88
N ARG A 5 69.25 103.62 14.83
CA ARG A 5 69.13 102.29 14.19
C ARG A 5 68.27 101.38 15.08
N ARG A 6 67.27 100.73 14.50
CA ARG A 6 66.57 99.62 15.13
C ARG A 6 67.45 98.39 14.93
N GLU A 7 67.80 97.78 16.05
CA GLU A 7 68.35 96.45 16.01
C GLU A 7 67.23 95.42 15.71
N THR A 8 67.41 94.66 14.64
CA THR A 8 66.59 93.51 14.34
C THR A 8 67.09 92.37 15.15
N GLU A 9 66.27 91.83 16.01
CA GLU A 9 66.56 90.62 16.71
C GLU A 9 66.78 89.49 15.71
N VAL A 10 68.03 88.94 15.71
CA VAL A 10 68.42 87.82 14.91
C VAL A 10 67.90 86.56 15.62
N PHE A 11 66.81 86.01 15.14
CA PHE A 11 66.39 84.69 15.61
C PHE A 11 67.58 83.75 15.51
N SER A 12 67.97 83.20 16.65
CA SER A 12 69.09 82.24 16.74
C SER A 12 68.76 81.03 15.87
N LEU A 13 69.71 80.63 15.00
CA LEU A 13 69.65 79.44 14.16
C LEU A 13 69.28 78.18 15.00
N SER A 14 69.69 78.17 16.23
CA SER A 14 69.42 77.10 17.21
C SER A 14 67.94 76.99 17.57
N PHE A 15 67.21 78.09 17.63
CA PHE A 15 65.77 78.15 17.92
C PHE A 15 64.95 77.60 16.73
N LEU A 16 65.39 77.92 15.51
CA LEU A 16 64.76 77.41 14.30
C LEU A 16 64.96 75.92 14.14
N ASP A 17 66.17 75.40 14.52
CA ASP A 17 66.49 73.97 14.45
C ASP A 17 65.63 73.15 15.43
N VAL A 18 65.45 73.62 16.66
CA VAL A 18 64.60 73.00 17.66
C VAL A 18 63.13 72.90 17.20
N ILE A 19 62.63 74.03 16.59
CA ILE A 19 61.27 74.09 16.05
C ILE A 19 61.13 73.11 14.87
N CYS A 20 62.08 73.09 13.97
CA CYS A 20 62.06 72.22 12.79
C CYS A 20 62.15 70.73 13.20
N CYS A 21 63.01 70.38 14.16
CA CYS A 21 63.11 69.05 14.67
C CYS A 21 61.84 68.59 15.45
N GLY A 22 61.30 69.54 16.27
CA GLY A 22 60.04 69.26 16.99
C GLY A 22 58.85 69.09 16.06
N PHE A 23 58.76 69.94 15.06
CA PHE A 23 57.70 69.86 14.02
C PHE A 23 57.85 68.63 13.14
N GLY A 24 59.11 68.28 12.79
CA GLY A 24 59.43 67.04 12.07
C GLY A 24 59.03 65.77 12.83
N ALA A 25 59.33 65.78 14.13
CA ALA A 25 58.93 64.67 15.01
C ALA A 25 57.41 64.51 15.16
N ILE A 26 56.70 65.69 15.27
CA ILE A 26 55.22 65.70 15.34
C ILE A 26 54.63 65.22 14.03
N ILE A 27 55.16 65.68 12.86
CA ILE A 27 54.66 65.19 11.56
C ILE A 27 54.94 63.68 11.41
N LEU A 28 56.15 63.23 11.82
CA LEU A 28 56.49 61.80 11.74
C LEU A 28 55.54 60.97 12.61
N LEU A 29 55.25 61.40 13.84
CA LEU A 29 54.28 60.77 14.71
C LEU A 29 52.83 60.77 14.13
N LEU A 30 52.43 61.89 13.53
CA LEU A 30 51.14 62.05 12.90
C LEU A 30 51.02 61.06 11.70
N VAL A 31 52.04 60.98 10.85
CA VAL A 31 52.12 60.09 9.70
C VAL A 31 52.13 58.64 10.19
N LEU A 32 52.90 58.28 11.20
CA LEU A 32 52.92 56.94 11.77
C LEU A 32 51.57 56.52 12.41
N SER A 33 50.88 57.47 13.04
CA SER A 33 49.57 57.24 13.62
C SER A 33 48.48 57.05 12.57
N GLU A 34 48.56 57.79 11.46
CA GLU A 34 47.59 57.65 10.34
C GLU A 34 47.77 56.30 9.59
N PHE A 35 49.05 55.84 9.40
CA PHE A 35 49.29 54.60 8.68
C PHE A 35 48.91 53.34 9.47
N GLY A 36 48.89 53.38 10.81
CA GLY A 36 48.57 52.20 11.64
C GLY A 36 47.11 51.88 11.82
N GLN A 37 46.25 52.89 11.80
CA GLN A 37 44.82 52.76 12.10
C GLN A 37 43.96 52.16 10.94
N PRO A 38 44.13 52.56 9.68
CA PRO A 38 43.25 52.12 8.60
C PRO A 38 43.39 50.61 8.32
N LEU A 39 44.57 50.02 8.49
CA LEU A 39 44.83 48.59 8.23
C LEU A 39 44.17 47.69 9.27
N VAL A 40 44.10 48.08 10.54
CA VAL A 40 43.46 47.34 11.61
C VAL A 40 41.93 47.38 11.47
N ILE A 41 41.40 48.57 11.14
CA ILE A 41 39.96 48.78 10.94
C ILE A 41 39.48 47.97 9.71
N GLU A 42 40.24 47.99 8.61
CA GLU A 42 39.90 47.29 7.39
C GLU A 42 39.94 45.77 7.57
N ARG A 43 40.94 45.22 8.31
CA ARG A 43 40.96 43.80 8.67
C ARG A 43 39.79 43.40 9.56
N SER A 44 39.46 44.21 10.57
CA SER A 44 38.32 43.97 11.45
C SER A 44 37.00 44.05 10.69
N ARG A 45 36.88 44.94 9.71
CA ARG A 45 35.72 45.06 8.84
C ARG A 45 35.55 43.85 7.92
N GLN A 46 36.64 43.41 7.28
CA GLN A 46 36.62 42.18 6.46
C GLN A 46 36.27 40.94 7.25
N ASP A 47 36.75 40.85 8.49
CA ASP A 47 36.43 39.72 9.39
C ASP A 47 34.95 39.73 9.80
N LEU A 48 34.43 40.92 10.14
CA LEU A 48 33.01 41.13 10.42
C LEU A 48 32.12 40.85 9.20
N GLU A 49 32.49 41.26 8.01
CA GLU A 49 31.75 40.99 6.79
C GLU A 49 31.74 39.48 6.46
N SER A 50 32.87 38.81 6.72
CA SER A 50 32.95 37.34 6.56
C SER A 50 32.08 36.59 7.55
N GLN A 51 32.04 37.04 8.80
CA GLN A 51 31.15 36.49 9.85
C GLN A 51 29.68 36.76 9.53
N ILE A 52 29.32 37.95 9.05
CA ILE A 52 27.95 38.24 8.63
C ILE A 52 27.50 37.32 7.49
N LYS A 53 28.34 37.15 6.46
CA LYS A 53 28.02 36.25 5.33
C LYS A 53 27.86 34.79 5.82
N ARG A 54 28.70 34.34 6.73
CA ARG A 54 28.63 33.01 7.33
C ARG A 54 27.35 32.81 8.12
N LEU A 55 27.00 33.75 9.00
CA LEU A 55 25.78 33.73 9.78
C LEU A 55 24.51 33.84 8.90
N GLN A 56 24.57 34.62 7.82
CA GLN A 56 23.47 34.68 6.85
C GLN A 56 23.27 33.36 6.14
N ALA A 57 24.33 32.67 5.73
CA ALA A 57 24.28 31.36 5.11
C ALA A 57 23.72 30.29 6.10
N GLU A 58 24.14 30.38 7.36
CA GLU A 58 23.66 29.49 8.42
C GLU A 58 22.18 29.73 8.72
N LEU A 59 21.76 30.98 8.82
CA LEU A 59 20.34 31.35 8.95
C LEU A 59 19.48 30.84 7.78
N PHE A 60 20.00 30.91 6.56
CA PHE A 60 19.30 30.41 5.39
C PHE A 60 19.13 28.89 5.45
N THR A 61 20.18 28.17 5.86
CA THR A 61 20.13 26.72 6.04
C THR A 61 19.15 26.32 7.14
N ILE A 62 19.22 26.98 8.31
CA ILE A 62 18.32 26.71 9.44
C ILE A 62 16.86 26.98 9.05
N ARG A 63 16.62 28.08 8.31
CA ARG A 63 15.26 28.41 7.85
C ARG A 63 14.73 27.36 6.87
N GLY A 64 15.56 26.91 5.94
CA GLY A 64 15.20 25.81 5.01
C GLY A 64 14.92 24.48 5.71
N ASP A 65 15.74 24.13 6.70
CA ASP A 65 15.52 22.92 7.51
C ASP A 65 14.25 23.04 8.39
N SER A 66 13.99 24.22 8.95
CA SER A 66 12.75 24.47 9.72
C SER A 66 11.51 24.29 8.86
N GLU A 67 11.48 24.88 7.66
CA GLU A 67 10.36 24.73 6.73
C GLU A 67 10.17 23.29 6.24
N ARG A 68 11.26 22.53 6.12
CA ARG A 68 11.19 21.10 5.78
C ARG A 68 10.60 20.30 6.93
N LEU A 69 11.08 20.54 8.15
CA LEU A 69 10.59 19.89 9.36
C LEU A 69 9.11 20.21 9.64
N GLU A 70 8.69 21.45 9.43
CA GLU A 70 7.28 21.84 9.58
C GLU A 70 6.36 21.09 8.59
N ARG A 71 6.81 20.94 7.32
CA ARG A 71 6.07 20.17 6.32
C ARG A 71 5.99 18.70 6.68
N GLU A 72 7.09 18.11 7.14
CA GLU A 72 7.12 16.72 7.58
C GLU A 72 6.25 16.51 8.83
N LEU A 73 6.33 17.42 9.80
CA LEU A 73 5.49 17.37 11.00
C LEU A 73 4.00 17.44 10.64
N LYS A 74 3.63 18.37 9.75
CA LYS A 74 2.25 18.50 9.28
C LYS A 74 1.78 17.22 8.58
N GLY A 75 2.62 16.64 7.71
CA GLY A 75 2.31 15.36 7.07
C GLY A 75 2.11 14.22 8.06
N ARG A 76 2.95 14.14 9.11
CA ARG A 76 2.79 13.14 10.17
C ARG A 76 1.53 13.36 11.02
N VAL A 77 1.20 14.61 11.31
CA VAL A 77 -0.03 14.94 12.05
C VAL A 77 -1.28 14.57 11.23
N ASP A 78 -1.29 14.89 9.94
CA ASP A 78 -2.38 14.53 9.03
C ASP A 78 -2.53 12.99 8.92
N LEU A 79 -1.42 12.27 8.82
CA LEU A 79 -1.42 10.81 8.83
C LEU A 79 -1.99 10.25 10.13
N MET A 80 -1.50 10.74 11.28
CA MET A 80 -2.02 10.32 12.59
C MET A 80 -3.51 10.61 12.78
N GLN A 81 -4.01 11.72 12.23
CA GLN A 81 -5.45 12.02 12.27
C GLN A 81 -6.26 11.03 11.43
N ARG A 82 -5.78 10.67 10.25
CA ARG A 82 -6.41 9.64 9.40
C ARG A 82 -6.41 8.28 10.10
N GLU A 83 -5.29 7.88 10.67
CA GLU A 83 -5.19 6.62 11.42
C GLU A 83 -6.12 6.59 12.64
N ARG A 84 -6.24 7.71 13.37
CA ARG A 84 -7.21 7.81 14.48
C ARG A 84 -8.66 7.68 14.01
N LEU A 85 -9.00 8.27 12.89
CA LEU A 85 -10.34 8.13 12.30
C LEU A 85 -10.60 6.69 11.84
N ASN A 86 -9.61 6.04 11.25
CA ASN A 86 -9.72 4.64 10.84
C ASN A 86 -9.88 3.72 12.06
N LEU A 87 -9.10 3.95 13.12
CA LEU A 87 -9.24 3.22 14.39
C LEU A 87 -10.61 3.43 15.03
N ALA A 88 -11.12 4.66 15.02
CA ALA A 88 -12.46 4.94 15.57
C ALA A 88 -13.57 4.24 14.75
N ARG A 89 -13.42 4.19 13.42
CA ARG A 89 -14.36 3.45 12.55
C ARG A 89 -14.26 1.94 12.81
N ALA A 90 -13.06 1.40 12.85
CA ALA A 90 -12.84 -0.02 13.15
C ALA A 90 -13.36 -0.42 14.54
N ALA A 91 -13.22 0.47 15.54
CA ALA A 91 -13.79 0.25 16.87
C ALA A 91 -15.33 0.29 16.85
N GLY A 92 -15.93 1.17 16.04
CA GLY A 92 -17.36 1.22 15.80
C GLY A 92 -17.89 -0.04 15.11
N ASP A 93 -17.19 -0.49 14.07
CA ASP A 93 -17.52 -1.73 13.34
C ASP A 93 -17.41 -2.95 14.27
N MET A 94 -16.34 -3.04 15.10
CA MET A 94 -16.19 -4.09 16.10
C MET A 94 -17.31 -4.07 17.16
N SER A 95 -17.72 -2.86 17.59
CA SER A 95 -18.82 -2.74 18.55
C SER A 95 -20.14 -3.19 17.94
N SER A 96 -20.38 -2.84 16.67
CA SER A 96 -21.56 -3.30 15.92
C SER A 96 -21.57 -4.82 15.73
N ILE A 97 -20.44 -5.39 15.31
CA ILE A 97 -20.29 -6.85 15.15
C ILE A 97 -20.45 -7.57 16.51
N ARG A 98 -19.90 -6.98 17.59
CA ARG A 98 -20.07 -7.55 18.93
C ARG A 98 -21.51 -7.49 19.41
N GLY A 99 -22.22 -6.38 19.14
CA GLY A 99 -23.66 -6.26 19.41
C GLY A 99 -24.50 -7.25 18.61
N GLN A 100 -24.17 -7.46 17.33
CA GLN A 100 -24.81 -8.48 16.49
C GLN A 100 -24.49 -9.89 16.97
N PHE A 101 -23.27 -10.15 17.40
CA PHE A 101 -22.85 -11.43 17.96
C PHE A 101 -23.54 -11.73 19.29
N ASP A 102 -23.66 -10.73 20.18
CA ASP A 102 -24.35 -10.88 21.46
C ASP A 102 -25.87 -11.03 21.27
N ALA A 103 -26.46 -10.31 20.31
CA ALA A 103 -27.86 -10.52 19.91
C ALA A 103 -28.08 -11.91 19.30
N SER A 104 -27.18 -12.36 18.41
CA SER A 104 -27.20 -13.69 17.83
C SER A 104 -26.98 -14.80 18.88
N ARG A 105 -26.22 -14.51 19.93
CA ARG A 105 -26.00 -15.45 21.04
C ARG A 105 -27.22 -15.57 21.96
N GLN A 106 -28.01 -14.51 22.11
CA GLN A 106 -29.29 -14.53 22.78
C GLN A 106 -30.38 -15.25 21.95
N GLU A 107 -30.35 -15.07 20.61
CA GLU A 107 -31.18 -15.88 19.69
C GLU A 107 -30.74 -17.35 19.68
N ALA A 108 -29.43 -17.67 19.83
CA ALA A 108 -28.94 -19.04 19.92
C ALA A 108 -29.43 -19.76 21.19
N ALA A 109 -29.77 -19.05 22.26
CA ALA A 109 -30.42 -19.66 23.43
C ALA A 109 -31.87 -20.10 23.13
N VAL A 110 -32.53 -19.45 22.18
CA VAL A 110 -33.83 -19.88 21.60
C VAL A 110 -33.60 -20.97 20.52
N SER A 111 -32.42 -21.01 19.94
CA SER A 111 -32.03 -21.87 18.81
C SER A 111 -31.73 -23.34 19.19
N ASN A 112 -31.55 -23.67 20.48
CA ASN A 112 -31.38 -25.10 20.89
C ASN A 112 -32.61 -25.99 20.55
N ILE A 113 -33.78 -25.36 20.37
CA ILE A 113 -34.98 -26.09 19.90
C ILE A 113 -34.94 -26.20 18.37
N VAL A 114 -34.47 -25.12 17.68
CA VAL A 114 -34.33 -25.08 16.22
C VAL A 114 -33.16 -25.96 15.76
N GLU A 115 -32.08 -26.08 16.55
CA GLU A 115 -30.90 -26.87 16.21
C GLU A 115 -31.22 -28.41 16.20
N ASN A 116 -32.07 -28.89 17.11
CA ASN A 116 -32.55 -30.26 17.06
C ASN A 116 -33.48 -30.53 15.87
N GLU A 117 -34.29 -29.52 15.50
CA GLU A 117 -35.18 -29.64 14.34
C GLU A 117 -34.39 -29.48 13.02
N LEU A 118 -33.34 -28.63 13.00
CA LEU A 118 -32.40 -28.50 11.87
C LEU A 118 -31.49 -29.72 11.70
N LEU A 119 -31.04 -30.37 12.80
CA LEU A 119 -30.29 -31.63 12.78
C LEU A 119 -31.16 -32.77 12.25
N SER A 120 -32.42 -32.84 12.65
CA SER A 120 -33.37 -33.78 12.11
C SER A 120 -33.62 -33.55 10.62
N ALA A 121 -33.88 -32.29 10.22
CA ALA A 121 -34.08 -31.91 8.82
C ALA A 121 -32.81 -32.14 7.98
N TYR A 122 -31.62 -31.87 8.56
CA TYR A 122 -30.34 -32.13 7.89
C TYR A 122 -30.10 -33.67 7.69
N GLN A 123 -30.46 -34.51 8.68
CA GLN A 123 -30.37 -35.94 8.53
C GLN A 123 -31.36 -36.46 7.47
N ASP A 124 -32.56 -35.91 7.43
CA ASP A 124 -33.56 -36.23 6.39
C ASP A 124 -33.09 -35.78 5.00
N LEU A 125 -32.49 -34.61 4.90
CA LEU A 125 -31.90 -34.09 3.64
C LEU A 125 -30.67 -34.91 3.20
N MET A 126 -29.85 -35.39 4.13
CA MET A 126 -28.71 -36.26 3.82
C MET A 126 -29.20 -37.63 3.30
N GLN A 127 -30.23 -38.20 3.92
CA GLN A 127 -30.84 -39.41 3.45
C GLN A 127 -31.48 -39.28 2.07
N GLU A 128 -32.19 -38.18 1.81
CA GLU A 128 -32.77 -37.88 0.50
C GLU A 128 -31.70 -37.57 -0.55
N ASN A 129 -30.61 -36.91 -0.16
CA ASN A 129 -29.46 -36.63 -1.06
C ASN A 129 -28.73 -37.96 -1.40
N GLU A 130 -28.54 -38.88 -0.46
CA GLU A 130 -28.01 -40.21 -0.73
C GLU A 130 -28.94 -41.01 -1.67
N ARG A 131 -30.24 -40.91 -1.47
CA ARG A 131 -31.25 -41.51 -2.32
C ARG A 131 -31.25 -40.92 -3.72
N LEU A 132 -31.15 -39.57 -3.86
CA LEU A 132 -31.05 -38.88 -5.14
C LEU A 132 -29.72 -39.14 -5.83
N GLN A 133 -28.62 -39.22 -5.09
CA GLN A 133 -27.30 -39.59 -5.62
C GLN A 133 -27.27 -41.05 -6.10
N SER A 134 -27.89 -41.95 -5.38
CA SER A 134 -28.03 -43.38 -5.81
C SER A 134 -28.93 -43.50 -7.05
N ALA A 135 -30.00 -42.71 -7.14
CA ALA A 135 -30.86 -42.61 -8.32
C ALA A 135 -30.17 -41.89 -9.50
N SER A 136 -29.28 -40.93 -9.26
CA SER A 136 -28.57 -40.16 -10.29
C SER A 136 -27.32 -40.87 -10.80
N ARG A 137 -26.77 -41.86 -10.09
CA ARG A 137 -25.67 -42.73 -10.60
C ARG A 137 -26.06 -43.52 -11.84
N THR A 138 -27.36 -43.67 -12.11
CA THR A 138 -27.89 -44.27 -13.34
C THR A 138 -28.11 -43.27 -14.48
N ARG A 139 -27.98 -41.97 -14.20
CA ARG A 139 -28.24 -40.93 -15.20
C ARG A 139 -27.20 -39.80 -15.13
N ARG A 140 -26.22 -39.89 -16.02
CA ARG A 140 -25.32 -38.79 -16.40
C ARG A 140 -24.03 -38.63 -15.60
N ARG A 141 -22.95 -39.21 -16.11
CA ARG A 141 -21.61 -38.67 -15.97
C ARG A 141 -21.56 -37.25 -16.58
N VAL A 142 -21.82 -36.24 -15.77
CA VAL A 142 -21.33 -34.89 -16.03
C VAL A 142 -20.34 -34.65 -14.90
N SER A 143 -19.06 -34.58 -15.27
CA SER A 143 -17.98 -34.30 -14.32
C SER A 143 -18.14 -32.87 -13.80
N THR A 144 -18.64 -32.74 -12.59
CA THR A 144 -18.49 -31.50 -11.82
C THR A 144 -17.14 -31.62 -11.15
N ALA A 145 -16.08 -31.21 -11.83
CA ALA A 145 -14.77 -31.06 -11.22
C ALA A 145 -14.87 -29.88 -10.24
N ALA A 146 -14.92 -30.18 -8.95
CA ALA A 146 -14.80 -29.19 -7.91
C ALA A 146 -13.44 -29.38 -7.24
N VAL A 147 -12.58 -28.38 -7.28
CA VAL A 147 -11.35 -28.33 -6.50
C VAL A 147 -11.61 -27.42 -5.32
N GLY A 148 -11.48 -27.94 -4.10
CA GLY A 148 -11.77 -27.18 -2.88
C GLY A 148 -13.21 -26.67 -2.75
N GLY A 149 -14.18 -27.29 -3.44
CA GLY A 149 -15.58 -26.85 -3.42
C GLY A 149 -15.91 -25.71 -4.39
N ILE A 150 -14.98 -25.30 -5.26
CA ILE A 150 -15.18 -24.23 -6.24
C ILE A 150 -15.88 -24.80 -7.49
N PRO A 151 -17.09 -24.31 -7.86
CA PRO A 151 -17.76 -24.77 -9.07
C PRO A 151 -17.04 -24.28 -10.34
N VAL A 152 -16.78 -25.20 -11.27
CA VAL A 152 -16.09 -24.93 -12.55
C VAL A 152 -17.13 -24.98 -13.68
N ASP A 153 -17.93 -23.94 -13.81
CA ASP A 153 -19.01 -23.86 -14.81
C ASP A 153 -18.98 -22.56 -15.65
N SER A 154 -17.95 -21.74 -15.49
CA SER A 154 -17.81 -20.48 -16.21
C SER A 154 -17.02 -20.67 -17.50
N ASP A 155 -17.43 -19.94 -18.54
CA ASP A 155 -16.77 -19.93 -19.85
C ASP A 155 -15.61 -18.92 -19.90
N TYR A 156 -15.65 -17.91 -19.04
CA TYR A 156 -14.69 -16.81 -18.97
C TYR A 156 -14.17 -16.68 -17.53
N VAL A 157 -12.86 -16.49 -17.40
CA VAL A 157 -12.20 -16.36 -16.10
C VAL A 157 -11.36 -15.08 -16.06
N ILE A 158 -11.48 -14.35 -14.96
CA ILE A 158 -10.61 -13.22 -14.64
C ILE A 158 -9.85 -13.55 -13.33
N PHE A 159 -8.54 -13.48 -13.37
CA PHE A 159 -7.73 -13.45 -12.16
C PHE A 159 -7.48 -12.01 -11.75
N LEU A 160 -7.92 -11.66 -10.55
CA LEU A 160 -7.62 -10.40 -9.91
C LEU A 160 -6.54 -10.67 -8.85
N VAL A 161 -5.36 -10.12 -9.10
CA VAL A 161 -4.16 -10.40 -8.31
C VAL A 161 -3.78 -9.17 -7.50
N ASP A 162 -3.70 -9.32 -6.20
CA ASP A 162 -3.08 -8.32 -5.33
C ASP A 162 -1.59 -8.25 -5.63
N THR A 163 -1.13 -7.08 -6.05
CA THR A 163 0.27 -6.81 -6.40
C THR A 163 1.00 -5.99 -5.35
N SER A 164 0.44 -5.90 -4.13
CA SER A 164 1.08 -5.25 -2.99
C SER A 164 2.38 -5.94 -2.58
N GLY A 165 3.23 -5.21 -1.85
CA GLY A 165 4.54 -5.73 -1.41
C GLY A 165 4.44 -6.93 -0.46
N SER A 166 3.33 -7.09 0.28
CA SER A 166 3.10 -8.26 1.14
C SER A 166 2.97 -9.56 0.36
N MET A 167 2.44 -9.49 -0.87
CA MET A 167 2.29 -10.64 -1.75
C MET A 167 3.61 -11.13 -2.37
N ASP A 168 4.72 -10.38 -2.25
CA ASP A 168 6.02 -10.79 -2.81
C ASP A 168 6.52 -12.13 -2.27
N VAL A 169 6.30 -12.40 -0.99
CA VAL A 169 6.66 -13.68 -0.36
C VAL A 169 5.81 -14.85 -0.82
N HIS A 170 4.67 -14.58 -1.45
CA HIS A 170 3.71 -15.60 -1.88
C HIS A 170 3.74 -15.87 -3.39
N ARG A 171 4.66 -15.27 -4.15
CA ARG A 171 4.72 -15.34 -5.62
C ARG A 171 4.70 -16.77 -6.17
N GLU A 172 5.45 -17.66 -5.55
CA GLU A 172 5.49 -19.06 -5.99
C GLU A 172 4.16 -19.78 -5.71
N THR A 173 3.60 -19.58 -4.53
CA THR A 173 2.31 -20.16 -4.17
C THR A 173 1.19 -19.58 -5.04
N LEU A 174 1.20 -18.27 -5.28
CA LEU A 174 0.27 -17.58 -6.15
C LEU A 174 0.26 -18.21 -7.56
N THR A 175 1.43 -18.34 -8.16
CA THR A 175 1.56 -18.91 -9.52
C THR A 175 1.18 -20.39 -9.55
N ARG A 176 1.45 -21.15 -8.51
CA ARG A 176 1.02 -22.55 -8.37
C ARG A 176 -0.50 -22.64 -8.29
N VAL A 177 -1.14 -21.87 -7.40
CA VAL A 177 -2.59 -21.85 -7.25
C VAL A 177 -3.29 -21.41 -8.54
N MET A 178 -2.78 -20.39 -9.21
CA MET A 178 -3.32 -19.97 -10.50
C MET A 178 -3.23 -21.09 -11.55
N ARG A 179 -2.13 -21.83 -11.59
CA ARG A 179 -1.96 -22.98 -12.50
C ARG A 179 -2.96 -24.07 -12.16
N GLU A 180 -3.09 -24.45 -10.89
CA GLU A 180 -4.06 -25.43 -10.43
C GLU A 180 -5.49 -25.07 -10.83
N ILE A 181 -5.88 -23.79 -10.69
CA ILE A 181 -7.20 -23.33 -11.12
C ILE A 181 -7.33 -23.43 -12.64
N LEU A 182 -6.33 -23.01 -13.42
CA LEU A 182 -6.35 -23.10 -14.87
C LEU A 182 -6.43 -24.54 -15.38
N ASP A 183 -5.78 -25.48 -14.69
CA ASP A 183 -5.76 -26.89 -15.07
C ASP A 183 -7.12 -27.58 -14.89
N ILE A 184 -7.97 -27.06 -14.00
CA ILE A 184 -9.33 -27.56 -13.81
C ILE A 184 -10.23 -27.21 -15.01
N TYR A 185 -9.98 -26.04 -15.65
CA TYR A 185 -10.75 -25.64 -16.82
C TYR A 185 -10.19 -26.30 -18.08
N PRO A 186 -10.94 -27.22 -18.74
CA PRO A 186 -10.44 -27.91 -19.91
C PRO A 186 -10.19 -26.93 -21.07
N ARG A 187 -11.05 -25.94 -21.22
CA ARG A 187 -10.93 -24.86 -22.20
C ARG A 187 -11.83 -23.69 -21.81
N LEU A 188 -11.24 -22.49 -21.78
CA LEU A 188 -11.97 -21.25 -21.56
C LEU A 188 -12.23 -20.55 -22.91
N LYS A 189 -13.35 -19.84 -23.01
CA LYS A 189 -13.62 -18.96 -24.16
C LYS A 189 -12.81 -17.66 -24.08
N GLY A 190 -12.48 -17.25 -22.87
CA GLY A 190 -11.65 -16.07 -22.63
C GLY A 190 -11.05 -16.06 -21.22
N LEU A 191 -9.86 -15.51 -21.15
CA LEU A 191 -9.08 -15.36 -19.94
C LEU A 191 -8.60 -13.92 -19.81
N GLN A 192 -8.53 -13.39 -18.59
CA GLN A 192 -7.92 -12.09 -18.32
C GLN A 192 -7.29 -12.05 -16.94
N ILE A 193 -6.27 -11.22 -16.79
CA ILE A 193 -5.57 -11.02 -15.52
C ILE A 193 -5.45 -9.51 -15.28
N VAL A 194 -5.93 -9.09 -14.12
CA VAL A 194 -5.91 -7.70 -13.68
C VAL A 194 -5.34 -7.60 -12.28
N ASP A 195 -4.75 -6.45 -11.94
CA ASP A 195 -4.40 -6.15 -10.56
C ASP A 195 -5.62 -5.56 -9.82
N ASP A 196 -5.50 -5.38 -8.52
CA ASP A 196 -6.51 -4.79 -7.67
C ASP A 196 -6.78 -3.28 -7.94
N ASN A 197 -5.98 -2.62 -8.78
CA ASN A 197 -6.26 -1.31 -9.35
C ASN A 197 -6.95 -1.39 -10.74
N GLY A 198 -7.29 -2.58 -11.21
CA GLY A 198 -7.93 -2.81 -12.51
C GLY A 198 -7.00 -2.61 -13.71
N ARG A 199 -5.68 -2.77 -13.54
CA ARG A 199 -4.70 -2.74 -14.65
C ARG A 199 -4.46 -4.15 -15.15
N GLU A 200 -4.46 -4.31 -16.48
CA GLU A 200 -4.23 -5.61 -17.10
C GLU A 200 -2.75 -6.00 -17.10
N LEU A 201 -2.46 -7.29 -16.88
CA LEU A 201 -1.12 -7.87 -17.00
C LEU A 201 -0.52 -7.63 -18.39
N PHE A 202 -1.34 -7.76 -19.43
CA PHE A 202 -0.94 -7.50 -20.81
C PHE A 202 -1.42 -6.10 -21.23
N ARG A 203 -0.50 -5.18 -21.39
CA ARG A 203 -0.82 -3.79 -21.77
C ARG A 203 -1.65 -3.72 -23.04
N GLY A 204 -2.68 -2.89 -23.05
CA GLY A 204 -3.53 -2.65 -24.21
C GLY A 204 -4.57 -3.74 -24.47
N THR A 205 -4.83 -4.63 -23.50
CA THR A 205 -5.88 -5.67 -23.62
C THR A 205 -7.16 -5.31 -22.86
N ARG A 206 -7.29 -4.09 -22.36
CA ARG A 206 -8.47 -3.65 -21.63
C ARG A 206 -9.75 -3.85 -22.46
N GLY A 207 -10.75 -4.48 -21.84
CA GLY A 207 -12.02 -4.81 -22.48
C GLY A 207 -11.94 -5.92 -23.54
N ARG A 208 -10.77 -6.53 -23.73
CA ARG A 208 -10.58 -7.64 -24.68
C ARG A 208 -10.22 -8.91 -23.95
N TRP A 209 -10.83 -10.02 -24.35
CA TRP A 209 -10.52 -11.33 -23.81
C TRP A 209 -9.31 -11.94 -24.52
N LEU A 210 -8.42 -12.54 -23.76
CA LEU A 210 -7.32 -13.33 -24.27
C LEU A 210 -7.85 -14.72 -24.64
N VAL A 211 -7.50 -15.21 -25.80
CA VAL A 211 -7.91 -16.53 -26.28
C VAL A 211 -7.12 -17.60 -25.53
N ASP A 212 -7.81 -18.52 -24.87
CA ASP A 212 -7.18 -19.55 -24.06
C ASP A 212 -6.36 -20.53 -24.91
N SER A 213 -5.11 -20.70 -24.53
CA SER A 213 -4.19 -21.67 -25.08
C SER A 213 -3.17 -22.09 -24.04
N ARG A 214 -2.56 -23.26 -24.19
CA ARG A 214 -1.53 -23.73 -23.28
C ARG A 214 -0.37 -22.73 -23.16
N GLY A 215 0.11 -22.22 -24.30
CA GLY A 215 1.19 -21.24 -24.33
C GLY A 215 0.81 -19.92 -23.61
N LEU A 216 -0.44 -19.45 -23.75
CA LEU A 216 -0.92 -18.28 -23.01
C LEU A 216 -0.96 -18.55 -21.50
N ARG A 217 -1.44 -19.72 -21.06
CA ARG A 217 -1.48 -20.09 -19.63
C ARG A 217 -0.08 -20.09 -19.03
N ASP A 218 0.90 -20.65 -19.73
CA ASP A 218 2.31 -20.67 -19.31
C ASP A 218 2.90 -19.23 -19.26
N ASP A 219 2.61 -18.40 -20.26
CA ASP A 219 3.07 -17.00 -20.32
C ASP A 219 2.45 -16.14 -19.19
N ILE A 220 1.17 -16.35 -18.86
CA ILE A 220 0.51 -15.71 -17.74
C ILE A 220 1.21 -16.03 -16.42
N VAL A 221 1.42 -17.34 -16.14
CA VAL A 221 2.07 -17.78 -14.90
C VAL A 221 3.47 -17.24 -14.78
N ALA A 222 4.24 -17.22 -15.88
CA ALA A 222 5.59 -16.65 -15.90
C ALA A 222 5.57 -15.13 -15.62
N ARG A 223 4.68 -14.40 -16.28
CA ARG A 223 4.60 -12.92 -16.10
C ARG A 223 4.08 -12.51 -14.74
N VAL A 224 3.10 -13.22 -14.17
CA VAL A 224 2.56 -12.94 -12.84
C VAL A 224 3.64 -13.09 -11.76
N ARG A 225 4.58 -14.03 -11.92
CA ARG A 225 5.72 -14.18 -11.00
C ARG A 225 6.53 -12.89 -10.86
N ASP A 226 6.74 -12.18 -11.95
CA ASP A 226 7.58 -10.96 -12.00
C ASP A 226 6.76 -9.68 -12.01
N TRP A 227 5.42 -9.78 -11.95
CA TRP A 227 4.54 -8.62 -12.01
C TRP A 227 4.59 -7.81 -10.71
N ARG A 228 5.13 -6.60 -10.81
CA ARG A 228 5.25 -5.65 -9.71
C ARG A 228 4.54 -4.37 -10.10
N ALA A 229 3.29 -4.22 -9.70
CA ALA A 229 2.47 -3.08 -10.05
C ALA A 229 2.20 -2.12 -8.89
N PHE A 230 2.62 -2.44 -7.68
CA PHE A 230 2.37 -1.68 -6.45
C PHE A 230 0.89 -1.28 -6.32
N SER A 231 0.14 -2.04 -5.57
CA SER A 231 -1.25 -1.78 -5.30
C SER A 231 -1.49 -1.36 -3.85
N ASP A 232 -2.65 -0.76 -3.62
CA ASP A 232 -3.08 -0.32 -2.29
C ASP A 232 -3.90 -1.41 -1.54
N SER A 233 -3.94 -2.64 -2.07
CA SER A 233 -4.73 -3.77 -1.55
C SER A 233 -6.22 -3.41 -1.42
N SER A 234 -6.81 -2.94 -2.53
CA SER A 234 -8.22 -2.56 -2.66
C SER A 234 -8.93 -3.49 -3.65
N PRO A 235 -9.25 -4.74 -3.25
CA PRO A 235 -9.85 -5.72 -4.17
C PRO A 235 -11.20 -5.27 -4.74
N GLU A 236 -11.94 -4.40 -4.04
CA GLU A 236 -13.20 -3.83 -4.52
C GLU A 236 -13.02 -3.01 -5.80
N ASP A 237 -11.96 -2.18 -5.88
CA ASP A 237 -11.69 -1.35 -7.06
C ASP A 237 -11.39 -2.22 -8.28
N GLY A 238 -10.59 -3.26 -8.09
CA GLY A 238 -10.28 -4.23 -9.13
C GLY A 238 -11.51 -5.02 -9.59
N ILE A 239 -12.39 -5.43 -8.67
CA ILE A 239 -13.65 -6.11 -8.99
C ILE A 239 -14.57 -5.19 -9.79
N GLU A 240 -14.75 -3.93 -9.35
CA GLU A 240 -15.54 -2.95 -10.08
C GLU A 240 -15.02 -2.72 -11.49
N ALA A 241 -13.71 -2.51 -11.63
CA ALA A 241 -13.06 -2.30 -12.92
C ALA A 241 -13.19 -3.52 -13.84
N ALA A 242 -13.05 -4.74 -13.29
CA ALA A 242 -13.21 -5.96 -14.05
C ALA A 242 -14.66 -6.13 -14.55
N ILE A 243 -15.65 -5.93 -13.69
CA ILE A 243 -17.07 -6.02 -14.10
C ILE A 243 -17.40 -4.96 -15.15
N ALA A 244 -16.99 -3.71 -14.94
CA ALA A 244 -17.24 -2.62 -15.88
C ALA A 244 -16.60 -2.84 -17.25
N SER A 245 -15.42 -3.49 -17.31
CA SER A 245 -14.68 -3.69 -18.55
C SER A 245 -15.05 -4.96 -19.32
N TYR A 246 -15.48 -6.03 -18.62
CA TYR A 246 -15.57 -7.37 -19.22
C TYR A 246 -16.95 -8.01 -19.15
N TRP A 247 -17.85 -7.49 -18.31
CA TRP A 247 -19.18 -8.07 -18.21
C TRP A 247 -20.03 -7.89 -19.47
N SER A 248 -20.76 -8.94 -19.84
CA SER A 248 -21.78 -8.92 -20.87
C SER A 248 -22.83 -9.99 -20.53
N ALA A 249 -24.08 -9.74 -20.86
CA ALA A 249 -25.22 -10.59 -20.47
C ALA A 249 -25.15 -12.03 -21.06
N ASP A 250 -24.42 -12.22 -22.15
CA ASP A 250 -24.21 -13.50 -22.83
C ASP A 250 -23.06 -14.34 -22.26
N ARG A 251 -22.36 -13.83 -21.21
CA ARG A 251 -21.13 -14.45 -20.70
C ARG A 251 -21.29 -14.93 -19.27
N ARG A 252 -20.84 -16.14 -19.01
CA ARG A 252 -20.66 -16.65 -17.66
C ARG A 252 -19.21 -16.41 -17.23
N ILE A 253 -19.05 -15.48 -16.29
CA ILE A 253 -17.75 -15.01 -15.88
C ILE A 253 -17.54 -15.38 -14.40
N SER A 254 -16.37 -15.95 -14.08
CA SER A 254 -15.86 -16.06 -12.72
C SER A 254 -14.66 -15.16 -12.52
N ILE A 255 -14.65 -14.40 -11.42
CA ILE A 255 -13.51 -13.61 -10.95
C ILE A 255 -12.89 -14.36 -9.77
N TYR A 256 -11.59 -14.63 -9.86
CA TYR A 256 -10.78 -15.20 -8.77
C TYR A 256 -9.92 -14.10 -8.18
N VAL A 257 -10.23 -13.69 -6.97
CA VAL A 257 -9.50 -12.65 -6.23
C VAL A 257 -8.44 -13.32 -5.37
N LEU A 258 -7.17 -13.03 -5.63
CA LEU A 258 -6.02 -13.59 -4.93
C LEU A 258 -5.28 -12.48 -4.19
N GLY A 259 -5.27 -12.53 -2.85
CA GLY A 259 -4.65 -11.48 -2.03
C GLY A 259 -4.50 -11.88 -0.57
N ASP A 260 -3.86 -11.03 0.22
CA ASP A 260 -3.58 -11.23 1.64
C ASP A 260 -4.08 -10.09 2.53
N ASP A 261 -4.40 -8.93 1.96
CA ASP A 261 -4.75 -7.73 2.72
C ASP A 261 -5.93 -6.94 2.11
N PHE A 262 -6.57 -6.15 2.98
CA PHE A 262 -7.61 -5.19 2.63
C PHE A 262 -7.41 -3.90 3.42
N ASN A 263 -7.05 -2.83 2.72
CA ASN A 263 -6.76 -1.52 3.30
C ASN A 263 -7.92 -0.51 3.18
N GLY A 264 -9.04 -0.91 2.60
CA GLY A 264 -10.21 -0.06 2.48
C GLY A 264 -10.75 0.43 3.84
N PRO A 265 -11.48 1.55 3.87
CA PRO A 265 -11.94 2.16 5.12
C PRO A 265 -12.99 1.31 5.84
N SER A 266 -13.84 0.58 5.14
CA SER A 266 -14.94 -0.20 5.70
C SER A 266 -15.25 -1.42 4.84
N ILE A 267 -15.39 -2.58 5.49
CA ILE A 267 -15.83 -3.82 4.82
C ILE A 267 -17.24 -3.63 4.24
N GLN A 268 -18.15 -3.00 4.99
CA GLN A 268 -19.50 -2.77 4.50
C GLN A 268 -19.52 -1.84 3.30
N GLY A 269 -18.68 -0.79 3.28
CA GLY A 269 -18.54 0.09 2.12
C GLY A 269 -18.08 -0.63 0.87
N ALA A 270 -17.10 -1.53 1.00
CA ALA A 270 -16.62 -2.36 -0.10
C ALA A 270 -17.69 -3.35 -0.60
N LEU A 271 -18.46 -3.97 0.33
CA LEU A 271 -19.59 -4.84 -0.03
C LEU A 271 -20.65 -4.09 -0.80
N ASP A 272 -21.03 -2.90 -0.35
CA ASP A 272 -22.05 -2.06 -0.99
C ASP A 272 -21.58 -1.58 -2.38
N ALA A 273 -20.29 -1.32 -2.55
CA ALA A 273 -19.68 -0.96 -3.81
C ALA A 273 -19.76 -2.12 -4.81
N ILE A 274 -19.35 -3.32 -4.40
CA ILE A 274 -19.44 -4.52 -5.24
C ILE A 274 -20.90 -4.86 -5.57
N ASP A 275 -21.82 -4.80 -4.61
CA ASP A 275 -23.25 -5.08 -4.82
C ASP A 275 -23.89 -4.11 -5.82
N ARG A 276 -23.43 -2.86 -5.89
CA ARG A 276 -23.91 -1.88 -6.89
C ARG A 276 -23.57 -2.27 -8.32
N VAL A 277 -22.38 -2.84 -8.54
CA VAL A 277 -21.91 -3.21 -9.89
C VAL A 277 -22.27 -4.65 -10.26
N ASN A 278 -22.29 -5.57 -9.29
CA ASN A 278 -22.64 -6.98 -9.51
C ASN A 278 -24.11 -7.27 -9.16
N ARG A 279 -25.00 -6.48 -9.74
CA ARG A 279 -26.44 -6.63 -9.51
C ARG A 279 -26.97 -7.97 -10.03
N PRO A 280 -27.93 -8.58 -9.35
CA PRO A 280 -28.61 -9.75 -9.85
C PRO A 280 -29.40 -9.41 -11.14
N ASP A 281 -29.47 -10.36 -12.06
CA ASP A 281 -30.36 -10.29 -13.23
C ASP A 281 -31.83 -10.60 -12.84
N GLY A 282 -32.73 -10.60 -13.84
CA GLY A 282 -34.16 -10.90 -13.62
C GLY A 282 -34.44 -12.32 -13.12
N SER A 283 -33.45 -13.23 -13.12
CA SER A 283 -33.52 -14.59 -12.57
C SER A 283 -32.92 -14.67 -11.15
N GLY A 284 -32.44 -13.57 -10.59
CA GLY A 284 -31.76 -13.51 -9.29
C GLY A 284 -30.28 -13.89 -9.34
N ARG A 285 -29.73 -14.21 -10.50
CA ARG A 285 -28.33 -14.60 -10.67
C ARG A 285 -27.45 -13.36 -10.79
N ARG A 286 -26.32 -13.34 -10.07
CA ARG A 286 -25.33 -12.27 -10.14
C ARG A 286 -24.69 -12.18 -11.54
N ARG A 287 -24.26 -10.98 -11.94
CA ARG A 287 -23.58 -10.71 -13.23
C ARG A 287 -22.34 -11.53 -13.41
N VAL A 288 -21.53 -11.63 -12.35
CA VAL A 288 -20.33 -12.44 -12.29
C VAL A 288 -20.29 -13.20 -10.95
N ARG A 289 -19.67 -14.36 -10.96
CA ARG A 289 -19.35 -15.10 -9.76
C ARG A 289 -18.01 -14.63 -9.22
N ILE A 290 -17.86 -14.50 -7.89
CA ILE A 290 -16.63 -13.99 -7.30
C ILE A 290 -16.12 -15.00 -6.27
N HIS A 291 -14.93 -15.56 -6.54
CA HIS A 291 -14.21 -16.44 -5.63
C HIS A 291 -13.07 -15.66 -4.96
N GLY A 292 -12.80 -15.96 -3.68
CA GLY A 292 -11.68 -15.42 -2.95
C GLY A 292 -10.66 -16.45 -2.57
N ILE A 293 -9.39 -16.15 -2.72
CA ILE A 293 -8.27 -16.98 -2.27
C ILE A 293 -7.38 -16.10 -1.40
N GLY A 294 -7.40 -16.38 -0.09
CA GLY A 294 -6.65 -15.62 0.91
C GLY A 294 -5.30 -16.26 1.21
N PHE A 295 -4.25 -15.45 1.14
CA PHE A 295 -2.89 -15.85 1.50
C PHE A 295 -2.61 -15.50 2.97
N PRO A 296 -1.84 -16.31 3.71
CA PRO A 296 -1.50 -16.04 5.10
C PRO A 296 -0.48 -14.91 5.17
N ARG A 297 -0.67 -13.95 6.06
CA ARG A 297 0.27 -12.86 6.32
C ARG A 297 0.96 -13.05 7.66
N ALA A 298 2.26 -13.31 7.65
CA ALA A 298 3.05 -13.41 8.87
C ALA A 298 3.52 -12.01 9.33
N PRO A 299 3.65 -11.73 10.65
CA PRO A 299 3.26 -12.59 11.78
C PRO A 299 1.77 -12.50 12.14
N PHE A 300 1.01 -11.59 11.52
CA PHE A 300 -0.39 -11.33 11.85
C PHE A 300 -1.24 -11.54 10.60
N THR A 301 -2.18 -12.49 10.64
CA THR A 301 -3.19 -12.61 9.60
C THR A 301 -4.12 -11.40 9.69
N ASN A 302 -4.25 -10.63 8.61
CA ASN A 302 -5.23 -9.57 8.55
C ASN A 302 -6.64 -10.18 8.39
N PRO A 303 -7.47 -10.20 9.43
CA PRO A 303 -8.79 -10.83 9.36
C PRO A 303 -9.74 -10.07 8.41
N ARG A 304 -9.43 -8.81 8.04
CA ARG A 304 -10.29 -7.97 7.23
C ARG A 304 -10.42 -8.48 5.80
N PHE A 305 -9.31 -8.91 5.17
CA PHE A 305 -9.36 -9.51 3.83
C PHE A 305 -10.22 -10.79 3.82
N SER A 306 -9.98 -11.69 4.77
CA SER A 306 -10.72 -12.94 4.87
C SER A 306 -12.21 -12.70 5.17
N ALA A 307 -12.52 -11.73 6.02
CA ALA A 307 -13.90 -11.36 6.33
C ALA A 307 -14.60 -10.74 5.11
N LEU A 308 -13.93 -9.81 4.42
CA LEU A 308 -14.44 -9.21 3.19
C LEU A 308 -14.69 -10.27 2.13
N MET A 309 -13.66 -11.08 1.79
CA MET A 309 -13.76 -12.03 0.70
C MET A 309 -14.71 -13.20 0.97
N ARG A 310 -14.88 -13.58 2.24
CA ARG A 310 -15.93 -14.53 2.63
C ARG A 310 -17.33 -13.97 2.33
N ALA A 311 -17.60 -12.75 2.77
CA ALA A 311 -18.88 -12.09 2.53
C ALA A 311 -19.12 -11.79 1.03
N VAL A 312 -18.08 -11.35 0.31
CA VAL A 312 -18.15 -11.13 -1.15
C VAL A 312 -18.46 -12.42 -1.87
N SER A 313 -17.74 -13.50 -1.57
CA SER A 313 -17.94 -14.78 -2.23
C SER A 313 -19.34 -15.34 -1.97
N GLU A 314 -19.80 -15.30 -0.72
CA GLU A 314 -21.13 -15.77 -0.34
C GLU A 314 -22.24 -15.00 -1.07
N ARG A 315 -22.14 -13.67 -1.12
CA ARG A 315 -23.14 -12.83 -1.81
C ARG A 315 -23.14 -12.93 -3.34
N ASN A 316 -22.04 -13.45 -3.91
CA ASN A 316 -21.82 -13.47 -5.35
C ASN A 316 -21.63 -14.90 -5.91
N ASP A 317 -22.33 -15.88 -5.36
CA ASP A 317 -22.39 -17.28 -5.79
C ASP A 317 -21.00 -17.95 -5.89
N GLY A 318 -20.01 -17.43 -5.15
CA GLY A 318 -18.64 -17.93 -5.16
C GLY A 318 -18.26 -18.69 -3.89
N THR A 319 -16.97 -18.94 -3.75
CA THR A 319 -16.38 -19.65 -2.62
C THR A 319 -15.13 -18.92 -2.14
N PHE A 320 -14.93 -18.86 -0.83
CA PHE A 320 -13.70 -18.36 -0.24
C PHE A 320 -12.84 -19.50 0.26
N VAL A 321 -11.56 -19.51 -0.13
CA VAL A 321 -10.54 -20.47 0.33
C VAL A 321 -9.41 -19.70 1.01
N GLY A 322 -9.21 -19.91 2.29
CA GLY A 322 -8.05 -19.40 3.00
C GLY A 322 -6.91 -20.40 2.98
N LEU A 323 -5.75 -20.01 2.48
CA LEU A 323 -4.54 -20.83 2.51
C LEU A 323 -3.90 -20.77 3.90
N THR A 324 -3.35 -21.89 4.37
CA THR A 324 -2.60 -21.95 5.62
C THR A 324 -1.11 -21.71 5.36
N GLN A 325 -0.35 -21.46 6.44
CA GLN A 325 1.12 -21.39 6.37
C GLN A 325 1.73 -22.68 5.77
N LEU A 326 1.11 -23.84 6.00
CA LEU A 326 1.55 -25.12 5.45
C LEU A 326 1.33 -25.19 3.93
N ASP A 327 0.29 -24.55 3.41
CA ASP A 327 -0.01 -24.52 1.97
C ASP A 327 0.97 -23.65 1.20
N VAL A 328 1.55 -22.63 1.86
CA VAL A 328 2.50 -21.69 1.24
C VAL A 328 3.96 -22.09 1.47
N CYS A 329 4.22 -23.14 2.25
CA CYS A 329 5.56 -23.60 2.55
C CYS A 329 6.23 -24.27 1.34
N ALA A 330 7.33 -23.69 0.85
CA ALA A 330 8.08 -24.22 -0.28
C ALA A 330 8.94 -25.43 0.08
N ILE A 331 9.44 -25.52 1.31
CA ILE A 331 10.33 -26.59 1.79
C ILE A 331 9.80 -27.16 3.10
N ARG A 332 9.31 -28.40 3.05
CA ARG A 332 8.90 -29.14 4.23
C ARG A 332 10.05 -30.04 4.70
N ILE A 333 10.53 -29.83 5.91
CA ILE A 333 11.47 -30.75 6.56
C ILE A 333 10.79 -31.45 7.72
N ASN A 334 10.97 -32.78 7.79
CA ASN A 334 10.48 -33.57 8.91
C ASN A 334 11.60 -33.65 9.96
N VAL A 335 11.39 -33.00 11.11
CA VAL A 335 12.29 -33.06 12.24
C VAL A 335 11.59 -33.74 13.42
N GLY A 336 11.95 -34.99 13.66
CA GLY A 336 11.42 -35.73 14.82
C GLY A 336 9.92 -36.04 14.74
N GLY A 337 9.36 -36.25 13.53
CA GLY A 337 7.93 -36.59 13.32
C GLY A 337 7.01 -35.39 13.21
N VAL A 338 7.57 -34.14 13.26
CA VAL A 338 6.83 -32.89 13.07
C VAL A 338 7.29 -32.22 11.78
N GLU A 339 6.36 -32.02 10.85
CA GLU A 339 6.65 -31.21 9.65
C GLU A 339 6.81 -29.74 10.05
N ARG A 340 7.98 -29.18 9.73
CA ARG A 340 8.27 -27.76 9.91
C ARG A 340 8.54 -27.10 8.56
N CYS A 341 8.00 -25.91 8.36
CA CYS A 341 8.38 -25.03 7.29
C CYS A 341 9.76 -24.43 7.55
N VAL A 342 10.66 -24.55 6.59
CA VAL A 342 11.88 -23.75 6.53
C VAL A 342 11.64 -22.67 5.48
N ASN A 343 11.42 -21.45 5.93
CA ASN A 343 11.51 -20.29 5.05
C ASN A 343 13.00 -20.13 4.74
N GLY A 344 13.38 -20.23 3.48
CA GLY A 344 14.72 -19.86 3.07
C GLY A 344 14.92 -18.38 3.38
N ASP A 345 15.92 -18.10 4.25
CA ASP A 345 16.44 -16.75 4.46
C ASP A 345 17.12 -16.22 3.19
#